data_6611c543e72e73c6e2c7461de7e0926d
#
_entry.id   6611c543e72e73c6e2c7461de7e0926d
#
_cell.length_a   1.000
_cell.length_b   1.000
_cell.length_c   1.000
_cell.angle_alpha   90.00
_cell.angle_beta   90.00
_cell.angle_gamma   90.00
#
_symmetry.space_group_name_H-M   'P 1'
#
loop_
_entity.id
_entity.type
_entity.pdbx_description
1 polymer ?
#
loop_
_entity_poly.entity_id
_entity_poly.type
_entity_poly.pdbx_seq_one_letter_code
_entity_poly.pdbx_strand_id
1 'polypeptide(L)'
;MIAPTMRRSDLHAEPEALHPSLWRASQLARAGARCIDTGHPALSAQLPGGGWPTGTLVDLMLQQPGIGEMRLLRPALAAVASRRIVLLQPPHPPQALALAALGVQPSQLIWLRAGTTADVLWAAEQVLKSGSCGALLCWQQQVRPESLRRLHLAAQGGDTLFFMLRPLAAGHDTSPAPLRLALRPQAGGIGIEFVKRRGPLREAPLFLPLVSYLHHHRHAPVDRPASAPVAARGLQSQLVH
;
A
#
# COMPACT_ATOMS: atom_id res chain seq x y z
N MET A 1 50.73 14.22 32.62
CA MET A 1 49.47 14.60 31.89
C MET A 1 48.55 13.39 31.96
N ILE A 2 47.57 13.39 32.89
CA ILE A 2 46.69 12.27 33.19
C ILE A 2 45.42 12.45 32.33
N ALA A 3 45.12 11.48 31.46
CA ALA A 3 43.91 11.47 30.66
C ALA A 3 42.67 11.32 31.57
N PRO A 4 41.58 12.06 31.37
CA PRO A 4 40.38 11.93 32.18
C PRO A 4 39.72 10.58 31.95
N THR A 5 39.54 9.82 33.03
CA THR A 5 38.80 8.56 33.04
C THR A 5 37.33 8.86 32.84
N MET A 6 36.78 8.46 31.70
CA MET A 6 35.36 8.58 31.34
C MET A 6 34.52 7.74 32.32
N ARG A 7 33.59 8.36 33.05
CA ARG A 7 32.71 7.66 34.00
C ARG A 7 31.63 6.88 33.25
N ARG A 8 31.23 5.73 33.80
CA ARG A 8 30.19 4.86 33.25
C ARG A 8 28.81 5.53 33.06
N SER A 9 28.59 6.66 33.76
CA SER A 9 27.38 7.50 33.65
C SER A 9 27.30 8.26 32.30
N ASP A 10 28.41 8.47 31.59
CA ASP A 10 28.46 9.27 30.36
C ASP A 10 28.00 8.48 29.13
N LEU A 11 27.75 7.18 29.29
CA LEU A 11 27.28 6.31 28.22
C LEU A 11 25.79 6.50 27.84
N HIS A 12 25.04 7.28 28.64
CA HIS A 12 23.64 7.61 28.35
C HIS A 12 23.43 9.09 27.98
N ALA A 13 24.52 9.87 27.86
CA ALA A 13 24.42 11.23 27.37
C ALA A 13 23.91 11.24 25.93
N GLU A 14 22.94 12.12 25.65
CA GLU A 14 22.47 12.37 24.28
C GLU A 14 23.67 12.78 23.41
N PRO A 15 23.96 12.14 22.29
CA PRO A 15 25.14 12.42 21.46
C PRO A 15 25.26 13.89 21.05
N GLU A 16 24.10 14.57 20.91
CA GLU A 16 24.00 15.99 20.58
C GLU A 16 24.54 16.89 21.68
N ALA A 17 24.51 16.44 22.94
CA ALA A 17 25.07 17.16 24.11
C ALA A 17 26.60 17.08 24.12
N LEU A 18 27.20 16.12 23.43
CA LEU A 18 28.65 15.95 23.37
C LEU A 18 29.29 16.82 22.27
N HIS A 19 28.65 16.97 21.12
CA HIS A 19 29.13 17.81 20.02
C HIS A 19 28.01 18.15 19.05
N PRO A 20 27.87 19.41 18.56
CA PRO A 20 26.82 19.84 17.64
C PRO A 20 26.77 19.09 16.30
N SER A 21 27.88 18.47 15.91
CA SER A 21 27.98 17.67 14.66
C SER A 21 27.70 16.18 14.85
N LEU A 22 27.41 15.74 16.07
CA LEU A 22 27.04 14.34 16.35
C LEU A 22 25.54 14.17 16.22
N TRP A 23 25.14 13.36 15.26
CA TRP A 23 23.75 13.06 14.95
C TRP A 23 23.49 11.56 15.17
N ARG A 24 22.35 11.23 15.75
CA ARG A 24 21.92 9.83 15.81
C ARG A 24 21.59 9.35 14.39
N ALA A 25 21.95 8.11 14.07
CA ALA A 25 21.58 7.51 12.79
C ALA A 25 20.06 7.55 12.52
N SER A 26 19.24 7.54 13.58
CA SER A 26 17.78 7.72 13.51
C SER A 26 17.36 9.14 13.10
N GLN A 27 18.15 10.16 13.43
CA GLN A 27 17.90 11.55 13.03
C GLN A 27 18.34 11.80 11.60
N LEU A 28 19.48 11.24 11.20
CA LEU A 28 19.92 11.24 9.79
C LEU A 28 18.93 10.52 8.87
N ALA A 29 18.29 9.45 9.35
CA ALA A 29 17.25 8.75 8.61
C ALA A 29 15.95 9.59 8.46
N ARG A 30 15.69 10.54 9.36
CA ARG A 30 14.52 11.44 9.30
C ARG A 30 14.77 12.69 8.44
N ALA A 31 16.02 13.10 8.28
CA ALA A 31 16.38 14.41 7.72
C ALA A 31 16.28 14.56 6.21
N GLY A 32 15.61 13.66 5.45
CA GLY A 32 15.62 13.80 4.00
C GLY A 32 14.54 13.08 3.19
N ALA A 33 13.80 12.15 3.72
CA ALA A 33 12.79 11.44 2.94
C ALA A 33 11.41 12.11 3.11
N ARG A 34 10.84 12.63 2.02
CA ARG A 34 9.43 13.01 2.00
C ARG A 34 8.58 11.77 2.24
N CYS A 35 7.68 11.83 3.21
CA CYS A 35 6.79 10.74 3.56
C CYS A 35 5.34 11.20 3.55
N ILE A 36 4.44 10.28 3.18
CA ILE A 36 2.99 10.45 3.31
C ILE A 36 2.53 9.61 4.50
N ASP A 37 1.72 10.20 5.38
CA ASP A 37 1.18 9.48 6.53
C ASP A 37 0.50 8.18 6.09
N THR A 38 0.72 7.11 6.84
CA THR A 38 0.08 5.83 6.56
C THR A 38 -1.42 5.85 6.86
N GLY A 39 -1.89 6.78 7.69
CA GLY A 39 -3.22 6.80 8.29
C GLY A 39 -3.43 5.73 9.35
N HIS A 40 -2.36 5.05 9.74
CA HIS A 40 -2.35 4.01 10.76
C HIS A 40 -1.23 4.31 11.78
N PRO A 41 -1.53 4.94 12.93
CA PRO A 41 -0.52 5.41 13.88
C PRO A 41 0.48 4.32 14.32
N ALA A 42 -0.02 3.08 14.52
CA ALA A 42 0.82 1.95 14.89
C ALA A 42 1.85 1.58 13.80
N LEU A 43 1.48 1.72 12.52
CA LEU A 43 2.40 1.51 11.39
C LEU A 43 3.33 2.70 11.22
N SER A 44 2.80 3.93 11.27
CA SER A 44 3.60 5.16 11.13
C SER A 44 4.73 5.22 12.17
N ALA A 45 4.47 4.81 13.41
CA ALA A 45 5.48 4.72 14.46
C ALA A 45 6.62 3.73 14.16
N GLN A 46 6.38 2.77 13.27
CA GLN A 46 7.38 1.77 12.87
C GLN A 46 8.14 2.15 11.59
N LEU A 47 7.64 3.10 10.81
CA LEU A 47 8.28 3.49 9.55
C LEU A 47 9.29 4.63 9.77
N PRO A 48 10.47 4.55 9.11
CA PRO A 48 11.41 5.66 9.09
C PRO A 48 10.74 6.90 8.48
N GLY A 49 10.76 8.02 9.19
CA GLY A 49 10.07 9.24 8.74
C GLY A 49 8.58 9.32 9.07
N GLY A 50 8.02 8.30 9.75
CA GLY A 50 6.64 8.33 10.24
C GLY A 50 5.56 8.07 9.18
N GLY A 51 5.93 7.61 7.97
CA GLY A 51 4.99 7.40 6.88
C GLY A 51 5.56 6.60 5.71
N TRP A 52 4.76 6.47 4.64
CA TRP A 52 5.21 5.86 3.41
C TRP A 52 6.21 6.78 2.70
N PRO A 53 7.42 6.31 2.39
CA PRO A 53 8.39 7.12 1.69
C PRO A 53 7.96 7.38 0.25
N THR A 54 8.09 8.61 -0.23
CA THR A 54 7.88 8.98 -1.63
C THR A 54 9.19 8.96 -2.42
N GLY A 55 9.09 8.92 -3.75
CA GLY A 55 10.27 8.93 -4.61
C GLY A 55 11.17 7.71 -4.44
N THR A 56 10.62 6.59 -3.97
CA THR A 56 11.39 5.37 -3.75
C THR A 56 10.50 4.14 -3.90
N LEU A 57 11.12 3.01 -4.17
CA LEU A 57 10.44 1.72 -4.25
C LEU A 57 10.08 1.23 -2.84
N VAL A 58 8.80 0.94 -2.61
CA VAL A 58 8.30 0.15 -1.49
C VAL A 58 7.86 -1.22 -2.01
N ASP A 59 8.41 -2.28 -1.45
CA ASP A 59 8.18 -3.66 -1.88
C ASP A 59 7.20 -4.33 -0.91
N LEU A 60 5.96 -4.56 -1.34
CA LEU A 60 4.92 -5.21 -0.56
C LEU A 60 4.74 -6.66 -1.02
N MET A 61 5.06 -7.60 -0.16
CA MET A 61 4.94 -9.01 -0.46
C MET A 61 3.67 -9.56 0.15
N LEU A 62 2.78 -10.09 -0.68
CA LEU A 62 1.44 -10.52 -0.33
C LEU A 62 1.36 -12.04 -0.28
N GLN A 63 0.67 -12.60 0.70
CA GLN A 63 0.32 -14.03 0.68
C GLN A 63 -0.54 -14.35 -0.54
N GLN A 64 -1.50 -13.46 -0.83
CA GLN A 64 -2.33 -13.46 -2.03
C GLN A 64 -2.89 -12.05 -2.25
N PRO A 65 -3.29 -11.67 -3.45
CA PRO A 65 -4.00 -10.41 -3.68
C PRO A 65 -5.35 -10.36 -2.96
N GLY A 66 -5.76 -9.16 -2.52
CA GLY A 66 -7.08 -8.96 -1.89
C GLY A 66 -7.12 -9.21 -0.39
N ILE A 67 -5.98 -9.44 0.28
CA ILE A 67 -5.92 -9.65 1.74
C ILE A 67 -6.13 -8.37 2.55
N GLY A 68 -6.29 -7.22 1.90
CA GLY A 68 -6.49 -5.92 2.55
C GLY A 68 -5.44 -4.87 2.21
N GLU A 69 -4.53 -5.16 1.29
CA GLU A 69 -3.47 -4.24 0.85
C GLU A 69 -4.01 -2.90 0.37
N MET A 70 -5.12 -2.89 -0.35
CA MET A 70 -5.77 -1.65 -0.79
C MET A 70 -6.37 -0.87 0.39
N ARG A 71 -6.88 -1.55 1.42
CA ARG A 71 -7.37 -0.91 2.64
C ARG A 71 -6.23 -0.34 3.48
N LEU A 72 -5.10 -1.04 3.53
CA LEU A 72 -3.87 -0.58 4.17
C LEU A 72 -3.37 0.71 3.51
N LEU A 73 -3.36 0.77 2.18
CA LEU A 73 -2.85 1.91 1.42
C LEU A 73 -3.87 3.06 1.28
N ARG A 74 -5.14 2.82 1.58
CA ARG A 74 -6.23 3.78 1.38
C ARG A 74 -5.93 5.20 1.88
N PRO A 75 -5.50 5.41 3.14
CA PRO A 75 -5.30 6.78 3.63
C PRO A 75 -4.22 7.52 2.83
N ALA A 76 -3.13 6.83 2.49
CA ALA A 76 -2.05 7.41 1.71
C ALA A 76 -2.48 7.69 0.26
N LEU A 77 -3.27 6.80 -0.36
CA LEU A 77 -3.82 7.02 -1.70
C LEU A 77 -4.78 8.21 -1.72
N ALA A 78 -5.64 8.35 -0.71
CA ALA A 78 -6.53 9.49 -0.57
C ALA A 78 -5.76 10.81 -0.40
N ALA A 79 -4.65 10.81 0.34
CA ALA A 79 -3.82 11.99 0.55
C ALA A 79 -3.15 12.50 -0.74
N VAL A 80 -2.91 11.62 -1.72
CA VAL A 80 -2.31 11.99 -3.01
C VAL A 80 -3.30 12.00 -4.17
N ALA A 81 -4.61 11.86 -3.90
CA ALA A 81 -5.67 11.74 -4.92
C ALA A 81 -5.96 13.04 -5.69
N SER A 82 -5.32 14.16 -5.34
CA SER A 82 -5.29 15.37 -6.20
C SER A 82 -4.51 15.13 -7.50
N ARG A 83 -3.63 14.13 -7.51
CA ARG A 83 -2.86 13.66 -8.68
C ARG A 83 -3.37 12.29 -9.10
N ARG A 84 -3.04 11.87 -10.31
CA ARG A 84 -3.45 10.57 -10.85
C ARG A 84 -2.85 9.41 -10.05
N ILE A 85 -3.65 8.36 -9.85
CA ILE A 85 -3.24 7.09 -9.25
C ILE A 85 -3.22 6.04 -10.36
N VAL A 86 -2.08 5.40 -10.55
CA VAL A 86 -1.89 4.39 -11.59
C VAL A 86 -1.92 3.00 -10.96
N LEU A 87 -2.83 2.15 -11.45
CA LEU A 87 -2.85 0.72 -11.16
C LEU A 87 -2.33 -0.02 -12.39
N LEU A 88 -1.16 -0.62 -12.26
CA LEU A 88 -0.48 -1.32 -13.34
C LEU A 88 -0.53 -2.82 -13.10
N GLN A 89 -1.19 -3.55 -14.00
CA GLN A 89 -1.38 -5.00 -13.96
C GLN A 89 -2.07 -5.50 -12.67
N PRO A 90 -3.14 -4.83 -12.17
CA PRO A 90 -3.85 -5.35 -11.01
C PRO A 90 -4.42 -6.74 -11.30
N PRO A 91 -4.48 -7.64 -10.30
CA PRO A 91 -4.95 -9.02 -10.48
C PRO A 91 -6.43 -9.10 -10.85
N HIS A 92 -7.21 -8.09 -10.45
CA HIS A 92 -8.63 -7.99 -10.75
C HIS A 92 -8.96 -6.64 -11.36
N PRO A 93 -9.99 -6.54 -12.23
CA PRO A 93 -10.48 -5.26 -12.73
C PRO A 93 -10.89 -4.34 -11.57
N PRO A 94 -10.44 -3.09 -11.55
CA PRO A 94 -10.85 -2.14 -10.53
C PRO A 94 -12.35 -1.87 -10.59
N GLN A 95 -13.05 -2.05 -9.47
CA GLN A 95 -14.48 -1.78 -9.35
C GLN A 95 -14.69 -0.31 -8.91
N ALA A 96 -15.50 0.46 -9.63
CA ALA A 96 -15.71 1.87 -9.35
C ALA A 96 -16.21 2.13 -7.91
N LEU A 97 -17.14 1.31 -7.41
CA LEU A 97 -17.64 1.41 -6.03
C LEU A 97 -16.55 1.11 -4.99
N ALA A 98 -15.70 0.11 -5.23
CA ALA A 98 -14.60 -0.20 -4.33
C ALA A 98 -13.56 0.93 -4.29
N LEU A 99 -13.31 1.58 -5.42
CA LEU A 99 -12.40 2.73 -5.52
C LEU A 99 -12.97 3.96 -4.82
N ALA A 100 -14.27 4.24 -4.98
CA ALA A 100 -14.95 5.31 -4.27
C ALA A 100 -14.88 5.09 -2.75
N ALA A 101 -15.05 3.83 -2.28
CA ALA A 101 -14.88 3.47 -0.88
C ALA A 101 -13.44 3.65 -0.38
N LEU A 102 -12.44 3.62 -1.28
CA LEU A 102 -11.05 3.95 -0.97
C LEU A 102 -10.78 5.47 -0.93
N GLY A 103 -11.76 6.32 -1.23
CA GLY A 103 -11.59 7.76 -1.31
C GLY A 103 -10.87 8.24 -2.58
N VAL A 104 -10.82 7.38 -3.61
CA VAL A 104 -10.20 7.69 -4.90
C VAL A 104 -11.30 7.94 -5.92
N GLN A 105 -11.31 9.12 -6.53
CA GLN A 105 -12.23 9.44 -7.61
C GLN A 105 -11.89 8.57 -8.84
N PRO A 106 -12.88 7.91 -9.48
CA PRO A 106 -12.62 7.12 -10.70
C PRO A 106 -11.92 7.91 -11.81
N SER A 107 -12.20 9.22 -11.92
CA SER A 107 -11.55 10.12 -12.88
C SER A 107 -10.06 10.33 -12.65
N GLN A 108 -9.58 10.08 -11.43
CA GLN A 108 -8.15 10.18 -11.07
C GLN A 108 -7.43 8.85 -11.24
N LEU A 109 -8.13 7.77 -11.53
CA LEU A 109 -7.54 6.46 -11.69
C LEU A 109 -7.16 6.19 -13.14
N ILE A 110 -5.95 5.70 -13.33
CA ILE A 110 -5.47 5.12 -14.58
C ILE A 110 -5.24 3.63 -14.37
N TRP A 111 -5.96 2.81 -15.11
CA TRP A 111 -5.78 1.38 -15.12
C TRP A 111 -5.02 0.97 -16.38
N LEU A 112 -3.83 0.40 -16.18
CA LEU A 112 -2.97 -0.06 -17.26
C LEU A 112 -2.80 -1.59 -17.20
N ARG A 113 -2.90 -2.20 -18.37
CA ARG A 113 -2.56 -3.61 -18.58
C ARG A 113 -1.61 -3.71 -19.77
N ALA A 114 -0.63 -4.59 -19.66
CA ALA A 114 0.33 -4.86 -20.71
C ALA A 114 0.47 -6.37 -20.93
N GLY A 115 0.86 -6.77 -22.12
CA GLY A 115 0.91 -8.17 -22.51
C GLY A 115 2.10 -8.92 -21.92
N THR A 116 3.23 -8.25 -21.76
CA THR A 116 4.45 -8.87 -21.26
C THR A 116 4.99 -8.17 -20.01
N THR A 117 5.77 -8.90 -19.20
CA THR A 117 6.47 -8.30 -18.04
C THR A 117 7.38 -7.14 -18.47
N ALA A 118 8.01 -7.24 -19.63
CA ALA A 118 8.89 -6.18 -20.14
C ALA A 118 8.11 -4.88 -20.39
N ASP A 119 6.92 -4.97 -21.00
CA ASP A 119 6.05 -3.82 -21.25
C ASP A 119 5.51 -3.21 -19.95
N VAL A 120 5.17 -4.06 -18.96
CA VAL A 120 4.75 -3.59 -17.63
C VAL A 120 5.87 -2.79 -16.96
N LEU A 121 7.09 -3.31 -16.96
CA LEU A 121 8.23 -2.64 -16.33
C LEU A 121 8.61 -1.35 -17.08
N TRP A 122 8.51 -1.35 -18.42
CA TRP A 122 8.70 -0.16 -19.23
C TRP A 122 7.63 0.90 -18.90
N ALA A 123 6.36 0.53 -18.86
CA ALA A 123 5.27 1.43 -18.51
C ALA A 123 5.45 2.02 -17.09
N ALA A 124 5.81 1.18 -16.12
CA ALA A 124 6.13 1.64 -14.76
C ALA A 124 7.24 2.69 -14.76
N GLU A 125 8.31 2.47 -15.53
CA GLU A 125 9.43 3.40 -15.65
C GLU A 125 8.99 4.74 -16.25
N GLN A 126 8.15 4.72 -17.33
CA GLN A 126 7.64 5.95 -17.92
C GLN A 126 6.75 6.74 -16.95
N VAL A 127 5.86 6.05 -16.22
CA VAL A 127 5.01 6.68 -15.19
C VAL A 127 5.85 7.34 -14.11
N LEU A 128 6.89 6.67 -13.61
CA LEU A 128 7.78 7.21 -12.57
C LEU A 128 8.57 8.41 -13.08
N LYS A 129 9.14 8.31 -14.29
CA LYS A 129 9.91 9.40 -14.91
C LYS A 129 9.08 10.64 -15.22
N SER A 130 7.78 10.47 -15.54
CA SER A 130 6.91 11.62 -15.80
C SER A 130 6.67 12.49 -14.57
N GLY A 131 6.78 11.91 -13.36
CA GLY A 131 6.53 12.62 -12.10
C GLY A 131 5.11 13.15 -11.93
N SER A 132 4.19 12.84 -12.88
CA SER A 132 2.82 13.40 -12.91
C SER A 132 1.83 12.69 -11.98
N CYS A 133 2.18 11.49 -11.48
CA CYS A 133 1.30 10.66 -10.67
C CYS A 133 1.56 10.82 -9.17
N GLY A 134 0.49 10.79 -8.36
CA GLY A 134 0.57 10.75 -6.90
C GLY A 134 1.00 9.37 -6.40
N ALA A 135 0.48 8.31 -7.03
CA ALA A 135 0.84 6.94 -6.70
C ALA A 135 0.91 6.02 -7.92
N LEU A 136 1.82 5.06 -7.87
CA LEU A 136 1.90 3.91 -8.77
C LEU A 136 1.86 2.62 -7.95
N LEU A 137 0.87 1.78 -8.20
CA LEU A 137 0.77 0.42 -7.68
C LEU A 137 1.00 -0.54 -8.85
N CYS A 138 2.03 -1.36 -8.75
CA CYS A 138 2.42 -2.30 -9.81
C CYS A 138 2.42 -3.73 -9.26
N TRP A 139 1.57 -4.60 -9.81
CA TRP A 139 1.54 -6.02 -9.46
C TRP A 139 2.41 -6.81 -10.43
N GLN A 140 3.40 -7.52 -9.90
CA GLN A 140 4.27 -8.40 -10.66
C GLN A 140 4.69 -9.61 -9.84
N GLN A 141 4.69 -10.78 -10.44
CA GLN A 141 5.07 -12.01 -9.76
C GLN A 141 6.59 -12.12 -9.64
N GLN A 142 7.28 -11.99 -10.75
CA GLN A 142 8.73 -12.11 -10.84
C GLN A 142 9.32 -10.87 -11.50
N VAL A 143 10.30 -10.26 -10.85
CA VAL A 143 11.03 -9.10 -11.37
C VAL A 143 12.51 -9.29 -11.08
N ARG A 144 13.32 -9.17 -12.12
CA ARG A 144 14.79 -9.27 -11.96
C ARG A 144 15.34 -8.11 -11.12
N PRO A 145 16.36 -8.34 -10.29
CA PRO A 145 16.94 -7.31 -9.41
C PRO A 145 17.38 -6.05 -10.17
N GLU A 146 17.93 -6.22 -11.38
CA GLU A 146 18.36 -5.09 -12.24
C GLU A 146 17.18 -4.21 -12.65
N SER A 147 16.04 -4.83 -12.97
CA SER A 147 14.80 -4.10 -13.31
C SER A 147 14.26 -3.36 -12.11
N LEU A 148 14.26 -3.96 -10.91
CA LEU A 148 13.87 -3.28 -9.67
C LEU A 148 14.78 -2.09 -9.38
N ARG A 149 16.11 -2.23 -9.60
CA ARG A 149 17.07 -1.12 -9.44
C ARG A 149 16.77 0.02 -10.40
N ARG A 150 16.49 -0.27 -11.67
CA ARG A 150 16.13 0.73 -12.68
C ARG A 150 14.86 1.48 -12.30
N LEU A 151 13.81 0.78 -11.85
CA LEU A 151 12.56 1.39 -11.38
C LEU A 151 12.78 2.22 -10.11
N HIS A 152 13.59 1.73 -9.18
CA HIS A 152 13.93 2.49 -7.97
C HIS A 152 14.63 3.79 -8.30
N LEU A 153 15.58 3.79 -9.24
CA LEU A 153 16.27 5.00 -9.71
C LEU A 153 15.29 5.95 -10.43
N ALA A 154 14.37 5.41 -11.26
CA ALA A 154 13.35 6.23 -11.91
C ALA A 154 12.42 6.91 -10.90
N ALA A 155 12.09 6.24 -9.80
CA ALA A 155 11.26 6.81 -8.73
C ALA A 155 11.94 8.00 -8.03
N GLN A 156 13.27 8.01 -7.91
CA GLN A 156 14.02 9.07 -7.23
C GLN A 156 13.93 10.43 -7.93
N GLY A 157 13.52 10.47 -9.20
CA GLY A 157 13.31 11.70 -9.95
C GLY A 157 12.05 12.48 -9.53
N GLY A 158 11.22 11.95 -8.66
CA GLY A 158 9.95 12.55 -8.25
C GLY A 158 9.56 12.27 -6.82
N ASP A 159 8.30 12.53 -6.50
CA ASP A 159 7.69 12.31 -5.19
C ASP A 159 6.50 11.32 -5.23
N THR A 160 6.42 10.50 -6.28
CA THR A 160 5.39 9.48 -6.44
C THR A 160 5.50 8.41 -5.36
N LEU A 161 4.38 8.03 -4.74
CA LEU A 161 4.29 6.81 -3.93
C LEU A 161 4.40 5.61 -4.86
N PHE A 162 5.46 4.82 -4.75
CA PHE A 162 5.68 3.67 -5.62
C PHE A 162 5.65 2.36 -4.83
N PHE A 163 4.60 1.57 -5.06
CA PHE A 163 4.41 0.25 -4.47
C PHE A 163 4.55 -0.85 -5.52
N MET A 164 5.49 -1.77 -5.31
CA MET A 164 5.58 -3.02 -6.03
C MET A 164 4.91 -4.11 -5.19
N LEU A 165 3.89 -4.75 -5.72
CA LEU A 165 3.13 -5.80 -5.04
C LEU A 165 3.51 -7.15 -5.64
N ARG A 166 4.11 -8.02 -4.82
CA ARG A 166 4.67 -9.31 -5.24
C ARG A 166 4.22 -10.45 -4.32
N PRO A 167 4.35 -11.72 -4.74
CA PRO A 167 4.14 -12.86 -3.84
C PRO A 167 5.12 -12.88 -2.66
N LEU A 168 4.73 -13.51 -1.53
CA LEU A 168 5.62 -13.68 -0.37
C LEU A 168 6.96 -14.32 -0.71
N ALA A 169 7.00 -15.24 -1.67
CA ALA A 169 8.24 -15.88 -2.13
C ALA A 169 9.30 -14.87 -2.57
N ALA A 170 8.90 -13.72 -3.09
CA ALA A 170 9.82 -12.64 -3.45
C ALA A 170 10.57 -12.03 -2.25
N GLY A 171 10.20 -12.39 -1.02
CA GLY A 171 10.92 -11.99 0.19
C GLY A 171 12.37 -12.42 0.22
N HIS A 172 12.69 -13.54 -0.42
CA HIS A 172 14.05 -14.08 -0.53
C HIS A 172 14.87 -13.44 -1.65
N ASP A 173 14.21 -12.73 -2.57
CA ASP A 173 14.91 -12.08 -3.69
C ASP A 173 15.68 -10.85 -3.22
N THR A 174 16.80 -10.58 -3.91
CA THR A 174 17.50 -9.30 -3.75
C THR A 174 16.64 -8.15 -4.27
N SER A 175 16.49 -7.10 -3.45
CA SER A 175 15.73 -5.91 -3.82
C SER A 175 16.41 -4.61 -3.33
N PRO A 176 16.47 -3.57 -4.17
CA PRO A 176 17.00 -2.26 -3.81
C PRO A 176 16.06 -1.48 -2.88
N ALA A 177 14.81 -1.92 -2.74
CA ALA A 177 13.80 -1.24 -1.94
C ALA A 177 14.30 -0.98 -0.51
N PRO A 178 14.26 0.27 0.00
CA PRO A 178 14.64 0.58 1.37
C PRO A 178 13.59 0.12 2.40
N LEU A 179 12.36 -0.13 1.95
CA LEU A 179 11.26 -0.65 2.76
C LEU A 179 10.65 -1.88 2.07
N ARG A 180 10.66 -3.02 2.78
CA ARG A 180 10.06 -4.28 2.34
C ARG A 180 9.20 -4.85 3.44
N LEU A 181 7.93 -5.08 3.14
CA LEU A 181 6.93 -5.58 4.09
C LEU A 181 6.30 -6.85 3.56
N ALA A 182 6.22 -7.89 4.39
CA ALA A 182 5.42 -9.07 4.09
C ALA A 182 4.05 -8.94 4.78
N LEU A 183 2.99 -9.11 4.01
CA LEU A 183 1.61 -8.92 4.43
C LEU A 183 0.88 -10.26 4.45
N ARG A 184 0.25 -10.56 5.58
CA ARG A 184 -0.53 -11.79 5.78
C ARG A 184 -1.92 -11.47 6.29
N PRO A 185 -2.97 -12.16 5.82
CA PRO A 185 -4.31 -11.96 6.35
C PRO A 185 -4.38 -12.43 7.81
N GLN A 186 -5.08 -11.68 8.64
CA GLN A 186 -5.42 -12.05 10.00
C GLN A 186 -6.89 -11.71 10.28
N ALA A 187 -7.51 -12.37 11.24
CA ALA A 187 -8.89 -12.09 11.62
C ALA A 187 -9.05 -10.61 12.03
N GLY A 188 -9.92 -9.87 11.32
CA GLY A 188 -10.18 -8.45 11.56
C GLY A 188 -9.10 -7.48 11.04
N GLY A 189 -8.06 -7.96 10.35
CA GLY A 189 -6.99 -7.07 9.87
C GLY A 189 -5.90 -7.75 9.06
N ILE A 190 -4.70 -7.22 9.18
CA ILE A 190 -3.52 -7.68 8.46
C ILE A 190 -2.32 -7.76 9.40
N GLY A 191 -1.55 -8.82 9.29
CA GLY A 191 -0.24 -8.96 9.91
C GLY A 191 0.84 -8.41 8.98
N ILE A 192 1.70 -7.56 9.50
CA ILE A 192 2.79 -6.90 8.77
C ILE A 192 4.13 -7.32 9.38
N GLU A 193 4.95 -7.98 8.58
CA GLU A 193 6.31 -8.36 8.93
C GLU A 193 7.31 -7.45 8.20
N PHE A 194 8.28 -6.92 8.94
CA PHE A 194 9.29 -6.01 8.38
C PHE A 194 10.49 -6.81 7.86
N VAL A 195 10.49 -7.15 6.58
CA VAL A 195 11.58 -7.88 5.94
C VAL A 195 12.82 -7.00 5.77
N LYS A 196 12.62 -5.72 5.47
CA LYS A 196 13.70 -4.71 5.39
C LYS A 196 13.14 -3.33 5.69
N ARG A 197 13.85 -2.58 6.53
CA ARG A 197 13.62 -1.14 6.75
C ARG A 197 14.91 -0.45 7.15
N ARG A 198 14.98 0.87 7.04
CA ARG A 198 16.05 1.66 7.67
C ARG A 198 15.84 1.66 9.19
N GLY A 199 16.90 1.44 9.95
CA GLY A 199 16.85 1.34 11.40
C GLY A 199 16.70 -0.11 11.90
N PRO A 200 16.52 -0.32 13.20
CA PRO A 200 16.45 -1.65 13.79
C PRO A 200 15.22 -2.41 13.27
N LEU A 201 15.44 -3.69 12.91
CA LEU A 201 14.35 -4.58 12.52
C LEU A 201 13.46 -4.87 13.74
N ARG A 202 12.17 -4.96 13.49
CA ARG A 202 11.20 -5.46 14.45
C ARG A 202 11.08 -6.96 14.29
N GLU A 203 11.32 -7.72 15.34
CA GLU A 203 11.26 -9.19 15.31
C GLU A 203 9.81 -9.68 15.26
N ALA A 204 8.90 -9.05 16.04
CA ALA A 204 7.51 -9.45 16.07
C ALA A 204 6.69 -8.77 14.95
N PRO A 205 5.83 -9.49 14.23
CA PRO A 205 4.89 -8.90 13.28
C PRO A 205 3.99 -7.84 13.93
N LEU A 206 3.64 -6.80 13.19
CA LEU A 206 2.67 -5.81 13.59
C LEU A 206 1.29 -6.26 13.13
N PHE A 207 0.34 -6.44 14.05
CA PHE A 207 -1.07 -6.56 13.70
C PHE A 207 -1.68 -5.18 13.49
N LEU A 208 -2.38 -5.00 12.36
CA LEU A 208 -3.10 -3.79 12.05
C LEU A 208 -4.58 -4.12 11.79
N PRO A 209 -5.51 -3.65 12.63
CA PRO A 209 -6.93 -3.81 12.38
C PRO A 209 -7.34 -3.01 11.15
N LEU A 210 -8.02 -3.65 10.19
CA LEU A 210 -8.52 -3.01 8.99
C LEU A 210 -10.05 -3.10 8.97
N VAL A 211 -10.71 -1.95 9.17
CA VAL A 211 -12.18 -1.87 9.15
C VAL A 211 -12.70 -2.26 7.75
N SER A 212 -13.65 -3.19 7.72
CA SER A 212 -14.35 -3.53 6.48
C SER A 212 -15.46 -2.52 6.22
N TYR A 213 -15.27 -1.65 5.23
CA TYR A 213 -16.29 -0.66 4.86
C TYR A 213 -17.54 -1.26 4.21
N LEU A 214 -17.49 -2.53 3.81
CA LEU A 214 -18.63 -3.24 3.21
C LEU A 214 -19.75 -3.55 4.22
N HIS A 215 -19.48 -3.46 5.52
CA HIS A 215 -20.48 -3.75 6.55
C HIS A 215 -21.31 -2.53 6.96
N HIS A 216 -21.05 -1.34 6.44
CA HIS A 216 -21.81 -0.13 6.80
C HIS A 216 -22.98 0.18 5.87
N HIS A 217 -23.10 -0.50 4.73
CA HIS A 217 -24.37 -0.54 4.02
C HIS A 217 -25.24 -1.57 4.73
N ARG A 218 -25.96 -1.14 5.75
CA ARG A 218 -27.16 -1.86 6.20
C ARG A 218 -27.96 -2.08 4.92
N HIS A 219 -28.18 -3.34 4.56
CA HIS A 219 -29.18 -3.68 3.59
C HIS A 219 -30.47 -3.02 4.07
N ALA A 220 -30.90 -1.93 3.43
CA ALA A 220 -32.26 -1.51 3.54
C ALA A 220 -33.07 -2.75 3.15
N PRO A 221 -34.05 -3.19 3.98
CA PRO A 221 -34.89 -4.30 3.58
C PRO A 221 -35.46 -3.92 2.21
N VAL A 222 -35.17 -4.75 1.22
CA VAL A 222 -35.81 -4.61 -0.09
C VAL A 222 -37.25 -5.02 0.19
N ASP A 223 -38.14 -4.04 0.38
CA ASP A 223 -39.57 -4.26 0.37
C ASP A 223 -39.90 -4.85 -0.99
N ARG A 224 -39.93 -6.16 -1.02
CA ARG A 224 -40.42 -6.91 -2.17
C ARG A 224 -41.93 -6.70 -2.15
N PRO A 225 -42.53 -5.97 -3.10
CA PRO A 225 -43.97 -5.85 -3.14
C PRO A 225 -44.54 -7.27 -3.19
N ALA A 226 -45.41 -7.60 -2.25
CA ALA A 226 -46.10 -8.87 -2.19
C ALA A 226 -46.77 -9.09 -3.55
N SER A 227 -46.39 -10.18 -4.23
CA SER A 227 -47.02 -10.58 -5.49
C SER A 227 -48.51 -10.75 -5.21
N ALA A 228 -49.35 -9.87 -5.80
CA ALA A 228 -50.79 -10.04 -5.74
C ALA A 228 -51.15 -11.41 -6.34
N PRO A 229 -52.11 -12.15 -5.71
CA PRO A 229 -52.54 -13.43 -6.24
C PRO A 229 -53.20 -13.21 -7.60
N VAL A 230 -52.66 -13.90 -8.61
CA VAL A 230 -53.28 -13.93 -9.95
C VAL A 230 -54.60 -14.67 -9.81
N ALA A 231 -55.71 -13.96 -9.91
CA ALA A 231 -57.04 -14.55 -9.95
C ALA A 231 -57.14 -15.40 -11.23
N ALA A 232 -57.27 -16.72 -11.03
CA ALA A 232 -57.57 -17.67 -12.09
C ALA A 232 -58.96 -17.35 -12.66
N ARG A 233 -58.99 -16.76 -13.87
CA ARG A 233 -60.21 -16.66 -14.67
C ARG A 233 -60.55 -18.05 -15.20
N GLY A 234 -61.64 -18.65 -14.69
CA GLY A 234 -62.18 -19.88 -15.18
C GLY A 234 -62.64 -19.72 -16.65
N LEU A 235 -62.11 -20.60 -17.48
CA LEU A 235 -62.63 -20.83 -18.84
C LEU A 235 -63.92 -21.68 -18.70
N GLN A 236 -65.10 -21.05 -18.84
CA GLN A 236 -66.33 -21.76 -19.10
C GLN A 236 -66.38 -22.16 -20.53
N SER A 237 -66.27 -23.47 -20.80
CA SER A 237 -66.55 -24.11 -22.07
C SER A 237 -68.04 -24.07 -22.32
N GLN A 238 -68.50 -23.28 -23.30
CA GLN A 238 -69.83 -23.46 -23.90
C GLN A 238 -69.73 -24.41 -25.07
N LEU A 239 -70.24 -25.62 -24.88
CA LEU A 239 -70.70 -26.52 -25.92
C LEU A 239 -72.12 -26.08 -26.33
N VAL A 240 -72.29 -25.76 -27.61
CA VAL A 240 -73.64 -25.72 -28.25
C VAL A 240 -73.51 -26.39 -29.61
N HIS A 241 -74.32 -27.39 -29.75
CA HIS A 241 -74.91 -28.10 -30.91
C HIS A 241 -74.38 -27.79 -32.32
#